data_bc9aaed8647d9cf2b9d998525efb86fb
#
_entry.id   bc9aaed8647d9cf2b9d998525efb86fb
#
_cell.length_a   1.000
_cell.length_b   1.000
_cell.length_c   1.000
_cell.angle_alpha   90.00
_cell.angle_beta   90.00
_cell.angle_gamma   90.00
#
_symmetry.space_group_name_H-M   'P 1'
#
loop_
_entity.id
_entity.type
_entity.pdbx_description
1 polymer ?
#
loop_
_entity_poly.entity_id
_entity_poly.type
_entity_poly.pdbx_seq_one_letter_code
_entity_poly.pdbx_strand_id
1 'polypeptide(L)'
;MNKLTLTTSLLALASVSCGAEDGRSGVEEPLRVHDAQFFEGDLPGLAADVETDQEDLPTVTSATAEAAALFERMANIQFSGLASRDAASVGVQIKGEGSGYFLLPTGAVDAQDDRALNWAFIADFQQDLPPGRHELLTVAFNSDGQAGKQATTSVCVRSLRPDNGNACFPTVAPPALVLSVEWDTPVDLDLALVLPDGQVIDAKHPAPAPEDPTAPASAPTMHLNGDGNGGCHIDGRQREDLIFDVAPASGKYQIYVNLARNCGEHAVSYMVSRHRRVALENDEFEVESRDLGAGTLIADQANGGAKLGTYVSTLTIQ
;
A
#
# COMPACT_ATOMS: atom_id res chain seq x y z
N MET A 1 59.21 22.97 55.28
CA MET A 1 58.89 23.14 53.86
C MET A 1 57.71 22.20 53.57
N ASN A 2 56.48 22.68 53.71
CA ASN A 2 55.28 21.92 53.51
C ASN A 2 54.77 22.22 52.11
N LYS A 3 54.69 21.19 51.25
CA LYS A 3 54.07 21.27 49.89
C LYS A 3 52.57 21.03 50.05
N LEU A 4 51.80 22.06 49.74
CA LEU A 4 50.36 22.01 49.64
C LEU A 4 49.99 21.49 48.21
N THR A 5 49.38 20.34 48.15
CA THR A 5 48.85 19.78 46.86
C THR A 5 47.41 20.22 46.70
N LEU A 6 47.17 21.07 45.70
CA LEU A 6 45.83 21.51 45.33
C LEU A 6 45.22 20.47 44.38
N THR A 7 44.19 19.78 44.83
CA THR A 7 43.38 18.87 43.98
C THR A 7 42.24 19.66 43.38
N THR A 8 42.30 19.87 42.08
CA THR A 8 41.26 20.50 41.28
C THR A 8 40.22 19.44 40.89
N SER A 9 39.05 19.48 41.52
CA SER A 9 37.92 18.64 41.11
C SER A 9 37.24 19.28 39.89
N LEU A 10 37.30 18.61 38.74
CA LEU A 10 36.51 18.96 37.57
C LEU A 10 35.07 18.45 37.78
N LEU A 11 34.13 19.37 38.01
CA LEU A 11 32.71 19.07 37.89
C LEU A 11 32.37 18.98 36.40
N ALA A 12 32.09 17.76 35.88
CA ALA A 12 31.48 17.56 34.60
C ALA A 12 29.99 17.95 34.72
N LEU A 13 29.61 19.10 34.16
CA LEU A 13 28.20 19.40 33.89
C LEU A 13 27.76 18.50 32.73
N ALA A 14 26.97 17.47 33.04
CA ALA A 14 26.18 16.77 32.04
C ALA A 14 25.07 17.75 31.60
N SER A 15 25.25 18.34 30.41
CA SER A 15 24.19 19.04 29.73
C SER A 15 23.16 17.98 29.30
N VAL A 16 22.06 17.87 30.02
CA VAL A 16 20.84 17.21 29.50
C VAL A 16 20.34 18.10 28.38
N SER A 17 20.69 17.73 27.15
CA SER A 17 20.06 18.26 25.96
C SER A 17 18.61 17.74 25.98
N CYS A 18 17.65 18.58 26.41
CA CYS A 18 16.29 18.43 25.98
C CYS A 18 16.32 18.68 24.46
N GLY A 19 16.49 17.63 23.66
CA GLY A 19 16.18 17.66 22.25
C GLY A 19 14.71 18.08 22.14
N ALA A 20 14.44 19.18 21.46
CA ALA A 20 13.10 19.45 20.98
C ALA A 20 12.73 18.24 20.14
N GLU A 21 11.84 17.39 20.63
CA GLU A 21 11.18 16.39 19.82
C GLU A 21 10.47 17.18 18.73
N ASP A 22 11.00 17.11 17.50
CA ASP A 22 10.29 17.58 16.33
C ASP A 22 8.96 16.83 16.33
N GLY A 23 7.84 17.55 16.43
CA GLY A 23 6.50 16.98 16.59
C GLY A 23 5.98 16.23 15.36
N ARG A 24 6.84 15.51 14.66
CA ARG A 24 6.56 14.62 13.53
C ARG A 24 6.45 13.17 13.94
N SER A 25 5.99 12.91 15.13
CA SER A 25 5.94 11.56 15.70
C SER A 25 5.15 10.59 14.81
N GLY A 26 5.86 9.80 13.99
CA GLY A 26 5.31 8.70 13.20
C GLY A 26 4.51 9.09 11.94
N VAL A 27 4.56 10.35 11.50
CA VAL A 27 3.82 10.81 10.29
C VAL A 27 4.38 10.20 9.01
N GLU A 28 5.68 9.91 9.00
CA GLU A 28 6.40 9.36 7.85
C GLU A 28 6.58 7.82 7.95
N GLU A 29 5.94 7.18 8.94
CA GLU A 29 6.03 5.72 9.09
C GLU A 29 5.20 5.00 8.02
N PRO A 30 5.66 3.86 7.48
CA PRO A 30 4.93 3.07 6.49
C PRO A 30 3.55 2.62 6.95
N LEU A 31 3.40 2.33 8.24
CA LEU A 31 2.13 2.18 8.96
C LEU A 31 1.97 3.37 9.90
N ARG A 32 1.03 4.27 9.61
CA ARG A 32 0.72 5.39 10.51
C ARG A 32 -0.52 5.05 11.34
N VAL A 33 -0.36 4.99 12.67
CA VAL A 33 -1.44 4.68 13.61
C VAL A 33 -2.06 5.97 14.15
N HIS A 34 -3.38 6.07 14.07
CA HIS A 34 -4.12 7.22 14.60
C HIS A 34 -4.21 7.16 16.13
N ASP A 35 -4.18 8.33 16.76
CA ASP A 35 -4.36 8.50 18.20
C ASP A 35 -3.41 7.66 19.08
N ALA A 36 -2.25 7.26 18.56
CA ALA A 36 -1.22 6.51 19.24
C ALA A 36 0.04 7.35 19.46
N GLN A 37 0.79 7.02 20.51
CA GLN A 37 2.08 7.63 20.76
C GLN A 37 3.17 6.90 19.97
N PHE A 38 4.00 7.65 19.24
CA PHE A 38 5.14 7.11 18.50
C PHE A 38 6.41 7.08 19.35
N PHE A 39 7.21 6.04 19.17
CA PHE A 39 8.53 5.87 19.76
C PHE A 39 9.52 5.42 18.69
N GLU A 40 10.67 6.09 18.61
CA GLU A 40 11.76 5.67 17.73
C GLU A 40 12.44 4.39 18.23
N GLY A 41 12.87 3.56 17.30
CA GLY A 41 13.57 2.30 17.56
C GLY A 41 12.69 1.06 17.43
N ASP A 42 13.31 -0.10 17.65
CA ASP A 42 12.63 -1.38 17.52
C ASP A 42 11.59 -1.59 18.62
N LEU A 43 10.48 -2.23 18.27
CA LEU A 43 9.45 -2.62 19.23
C LEU A 43 10.06 -3.53 20.32
N PRO A 44 10.02 -3.13 21.62
CA PRO A 44 10.55 -3.94 22.70
C PRO A 44 9.85 -5.29 22.83
N GLY A 45 10.43 -6.17 23.63
CA GLY A 45 9.86 -7.47 23.94
C GLY A 45 10.76 -8.62 23.50
N LEU A 46 10.45 -9.81 23.99
CA LEU A 46 11.15 -11.03 23.63
C LEU A 46 10.64 -11.50 22.27
N ALA A 47 11.54 -11.97 21.40
CA ALA A 47 11.12 -12.60 20.15
C ALA A 47 10.19 -13.79 20.42
N ALA A 48 9.26 -14.05 19.52
CA ALA A 48 8.19 -15.04 19.70
C ALA A 48 8.71 -16.48 19.97
N ASP A 49 9.89 -16.80 19.43
CA ASP A 49 10.56 -18.09 19.53
C ASP A 49 11.46 -18.25 20.78
N VAL A 50 11.65 -17.18 21.56
CA VAL A 50 12.45 -17.25 22.80
C VAL A 50 11.64 -17.87 23.92
N GLU A 51 12.10 -19.00 24.43
CA GLU A 51 11.56 -19.59 25.66
C GLU A 51 11.94 -18.70 26.86
N THR A 52 10.98 -18.44 27.73
CA THR A 52 11.20 -17.68 28.97
C THR A 52 10.48 -18.36 30.11
N ASP A 53 11.13 -18.44 31.25
CA ASP A 53 10.53 -18.89 32.52
C ASP A 53 9.65 -17.82 33.18
N GLN A 54 9.52 -16.62 32.57
CA GLN A 54 8.69 -15.52 33.09
C GLN A 54 7.23 -15.76 32.67
N GLU A 55 6.48 -16.42 33.52
CA GLU A 55 5.05 -16.71 33.32
C GLU A 55 4.14 -15.49 33.50
N ASP A 56 4.67 -14.38 34.09
CA ASP A 56 3.88 -13.19 34.51
C ASP A 56 4.01 -12.01 33.52
N LEU A 57 4.48 -12.20 32.29
CA LEU A 57 4.57 -11.11 31.32
C LEU A 57 3.24 -10.93 30.55
N PRO A 58 2.83 -9.68 30.25
CA PRO A 58 1.63 -9.42 29.47
C PRO A 58 1.77 -9.97 28.05
N THR A 59 0.66 -10.44 27.49
CA THR A 59 0.66 -11.08 26.16
C THR A 59 -0.40 -10.50 25.26
N VAL A 60 -0.12 -10.41 23.95
CA VAL A 60 -1.12 -10.23 22.89
C VAL A 60 -1.58 -11.61 22.46
N THR A 61 -2.88 -11.89 22.54
CA THR A 61 -3.46 -13.19 22.23
C THR A 61 -4.09 -13.26 20.85
N SER A 62 -4.48 -12.14 20.29
CA SER A 62 -4.96 -12.04 18.91
C SER A 62 -4.71 -10.66 18.31
N ALA A 63 -4.54 -10.63 16.97
CA ALA A 63 -4.48 -9.42 16.16
C ALA A 63 -5.13 -9.70 14.79
N THR A 64 -6.07 -8.87 14.37
CA THR A 64 -6.81 -9.06 13.13
C THR A 64 -7.07 -7.71 12.47
N ALA A 65 -6.93 -7.63 11.14
CA ALA A 65 -7.44 -6.52 10.36
C ALA A 65 -8.92 -6.79 10.03
N GLU A 66 -9.77 -5.79 10.22
CA GLU A 66 -11.22 -5.94 9.96
C GLU A 66 -11.57 -5.82 8.46
N ALA A 67 -10.67 -5.28 7.64
CA ALA A 67 -10.87 -5.21 6.20
C ALA A 67 -10.73 -6.58 5.54
N ALA A 68 -11.67 -6.92 4.64
CA ALA A 68 -11.64 -8.16 3.86
C ALA A 68 -10.42 -8.30 2.94
N ALA A 69 -9.84 -7.17 2.51
CA ALA A 69 -8.59 -7.09 1.76
C ALA A 69 -7.87 -5.78 2.09
N LEU A 70 -6.56 -5.87 2.21
CA LEU A 70 -5.68 -4.73 2.44
C LEU A 70 -5.00 -4.37 1.12
N PHE A 71 -4.94 -3.08 0.80
CA PHE A 71 -4.28 -2.56 -0.40
C PHE A 71 -3.23 -1.52 -0.01
N GLU A 72 -2.22 -1.37 -0.85
CA GLU A 72 -1.26 -0.27 -0.73
C GLU A 72 -1.99 1.08 -0.69
N ARG A 73 -1.47 2.04 0.09
CA ARG A 73 -2.05 3.39 0.29
C ARG A 73 -3.47 3.41 0.87
N MET A 74 -3.93 2.30 1.43
CA MET A 74 -5.24 2.24 2.06
C MET A 74 -5.24 3.03 3.37
N ALA A 75 -6.26 3.83 3.61
CA ALA A 75 -6.44 4.62 4.83
C ALA A 75 -7.61 4.11 5.67
N ASN A 76 -7.62 4.51 6.95
CA ASN A 76 -8.66 4.18 7.92
C ASN A 76 -8.90 2.67 8.08
N ILE A 77 -7.82 1.90 8.07
CA ILE A 77 -7.87 0.45 8.29
C ILE A 77 -8.01 0.20 9.78
N GLN A 78 -9.03 -0.52 10.19
CA GLN A 78 -9.20 -0.92 11.58
C GLN A 78 -8.50 -2.25 11.85
N PHE A 79 -7.68 -2.25 12.91
CA PHE A 79 -7.10 -3.45 13.50
C PHE A 79 -7.64 -3.60 14.92
N SER A 80 -7.88 -4.83 15.33
CA SER A 80 -8.34 -5.14 16.68
C SER A 80 -7.78 -6.46 17.17
N GLY A 81 -7.88 -6.68 18.48
CA GLY A 81 -7.44 -7.92 19.07
C GLY A 81 -7.64 -7.98 20.58
N LEU A 82 -7.03 -8.98 21.19
CA LEU A 82 -7.10 -9.24 22.62
C LEU A 82 -5.69 -9.25 23.22
N ALA A 83 -5.57 -8.75 24.44
CA ALA A 83 -4.38 -8.84 25.26
C ALA A 83 -4.75 -9.39 26.65
N SER A 84 -3.76 -9.90 27.39
CA SER A 84 -3.95 -10.40 28.75
C SER A 84 -4.42 -9.28 29.70
N ARG A 85 -5.06 -9.68 30.80
CA ARG A 85 -5.71 -8.77 31.75
C ARG A 85 -4.78 -7.76 32.42
N ASP A 86 -3.51 -8.08 32.51
CA ASP A 86 -2.44 -7.25 33.10
C ASP A 86 -1.81 -6.28 32.10
N ALA A 87 -2.22 -6.33 30.83
CA ALA A 87 -1.75 -5.41 29.80
C ALA A 87 -2.35 -4.00 30.03
N ALA A 88 -1.51 -2.98 30.08
CA ALA A 88 -1.91 -1.58 30.13
C ALA A 88 -1.91 -0.94 28.74
N SER A 89 -1.03 -1.40 27.86
CA SER A 89 -0.91 -0.89 26.50
C SER A 89 -0.42 -1.97 25.53
N VAL A 90 -0.58 -1.70 24.22
CA VAL A 90 -0.09 -2.55 23.12
C VAL A 90 0.80 -1.70 22.23
N GLY A 91 2.00 -2.20 21.93
CA GLY A 91 2.89 -1.65 20.92
C GLY A 91 2.68 -2.34 19.60
N VAL A 92 2.76 -1.60 18.49
CA VAL A 92 2.60 -2.12 17.13
C VAL A 92 3.68 -1.58 16.19
N GLN A 93 4.20 -2.42 15.28
CA GLN A 93 5.20 -2.09 14.28
C GLN A 93 5.07 -3.03 13.08
N ILE A 94 5.36 -2.55 11.88
CA ILE A 94 5.62 -3.44 10.73
C ILE A 94 7.09 -3.86 10.81
N LYS A 95 7.35 -5.14 10.89
CA LYS A 95 8.70 -5.70 11.04
C LYS A 95 9.60 -5.34 9.87
N GLY A 96 10.73 -4.71 10.21
CA GLY A 96 11.74 -4.32 9.23
C GLY A 96 11.40 -3.09 8.39
N GLU A 97 10.28 -2.44 8.66
CA GLU A 97 9.84 -1.23 7.97
C GLU A 97 9.71 -0.07 8.95
N GLY A 98 10.04 1.14 8.50
CA GLY A 98 9.95 2.35 9.32
C GLY A 98 11.08 2.53 10.32
N SER A 99 10.92 3.51 11.21
CA SER A 99 11.95 3.94 12.18
C SER A 99 11.56 3.68 13.64
N GLY A 100 10.31 3.26 13.90
CA GLY A 100 9.83 3.07 15.25
C GLY A 100 8.52 2.29 15.36
N TYR A 101 7.88 2.42 16.51
CA TYR A 101 6.64 1.72 16.83
C TYR A 101 5.62 2.67 17.48
N PHE A 102 4.36 2.30 17.39
CA PHE A 102 3.25 3.01 18.02
C PHE A 102 2.78 2.28 19.26
N LEU A 103 2.49 3.04 20.33
CA LEU A 103 1.92 2.55 21.57
C LEU A 103 0.50 3.08 21.74
N LEU A 104 -0.43 2.19 22.03
CA LEU A 104 -1.83 2.49 22.27
C LEU A 104 -2.32 1.84 23.57
N PRO A 105 -3.26 2.46 24.30
CA PRO A 105 -3.82 1.87 25.51
C PRO A 105 -4.69 0.66 25.20
N THR A 106 -4.76 -0.29 26.13
CA THR A 106 -5.79 -1.32 26.11
C THR A 106 -7.16 -0.74 26.43
N GLY A 107 -8.21 -1.38 25.91
CA GLY A 107 -9.60 -0.98 26.12
C GLY A 107 -10.28 -1.73 27.26
N ALA A 108 -11.60 -1.93 27.09
CA ALA A 108 -12.43 -2.63 28.07
C ALA A 108 -12.13 -4.14 28.13
N VAL A 109 -12.55 -4.75 29.22
CA VAL A 109 -12.57 -6.21 29.37
C VAL A 109 -13.40 -6.83 28.25
N ASP A 110 -12.92 -7.90 27.68
CA ASP A 110 -13.66 -8.61 26.64
C ASP A 110 -14.96 -9.23 27.22
N ALA A 111 -16.02 -9.14 26.47
CA ALA A 111 -17.35 -9.62 26.93
C ALA A 111 -17.47 -11.15 26.98
N GLN A 112 -16.56 -11.87 26.29
CA GLN A 112 -16.57 -13.32 26.20
C GLN A 112 -15.46 -13.97 27.03
N ASP A 113 -14.37 -13.25 27.31
CA ASP A 113 -13.26 -13.67 28.18
C ASP A 113 -12.86 -12.59 29.16
N ASP A 114 -13.28 -12.71 30.41
CA ASP A 114 -12.99 -11.76 31.49
C ASP A 114 -11.50 -11.67 31.87
N ARG A 115 -10.67 -12.54 31.33
CA ARG A 115 -9.21 -12.55 31.49
C ARG A 115 -8.49 -11.77 30.38
N ALA A 116 -9.23 -11.25 29.40
CA ALA A 116 -8.69 -10.50 28.28
C ALA A 116 -9.19 -9.05 28.26
N LEU A 117 -8.36 -8.18 27.69
CA LEU A 117 -8.69 -6.80 27.36
C LEU A 117 -8.73 -6.65 25.85
N ASN A 118 -9.74 -5.92 25.37
CA ASN A 118 -9.78 -5.52 23.96
C ASN A 118 -8.71 -4.45 23.67
N TRP A 119 -8.18 -4.43 22.47
CA TRP A 119 -7.43 -3.32 21.93
C TRP A 119 -7.81 -3.12 20.46
N ALA A 120 -7.74 -1.89 19.99
CA ALA A 120 -8.02 -1.56 18.60
C ALA A 120 -7.30 -0.26 18.23
N PHE A 121 -6.98 -0.14 16.94
CA PHE A 121 -6.48 1.10 16.36
C PHE A 121 -6.95 1.24 14.91
N ILE A 122 -6.88 2.48 14.43
CA ILE A 122 -7.06 2.82 13.01
C ILE A 122 -5.69 3.21 12.46
N ALA A 123 -5.37 2.73 11.26
CA ALA A 123 -4.11 3.03 10.61
C ALA A 123 -4.27 3.33 9.12
N ASP A 124 -3.27 4.02 8.59
CA ASP A 124 -3.09 4.27 7.16
C ASP A 124 -1.81 3.59 6.68
N PHE A 125 -1.85 2.95 5.53
CA PHE A 125 -0.65 2.53 4.81
C PHE A 125 -0.14 3.69 3.96
N GLN A 126 1.13 4.04 4.17
CA GLN A 126 1.79 5.10 3.42
C GLN A 126 2.34 4.58 2.08
N GLN A 127 2.83 5.51 1.23
CA GLN A 127 3.33 5.18 -0.11
C GLN A 127 4.56 4.28 -0.12
N ASP A 128 5.34 4.32 0.93
CA ASP A 128 6.60 3.59 1.10
C ASP A 128 6.40 2.17 1.67
N LEU A 129 5.17 1.80 2.08
CA LEU A 129 4.86 0.40 2.36
C LEU A 129 4.55 -0.33 1.05
N PRO A 130 5.48 -1.14 0.51
CA PRO A 130 5.27 -1.81 -0.75
C PRO A 130 4.17 -2.88 -0.64
N PRO A 131 3.48 -3.20 -1.74
CA PRO A 131 2.61 -4.37 -1.76
C PRO A 131 3.41 -5.65 -1.52
N GLY A 132 2.85 -6.56 -0.73
CA GLY A 132 3.50 -7.81 -0.36
C GLY A 132 3.00 -8.39 0.95
N ARG A 133 3.70 -9.42 1.43
CA ARG A 133 3.50 -9.98 2.76
C ARG A 133 4.37 -9.24 3.76
N HIS A 134 3.73 -8.72 4.80
CA HIS A 134 4.40 -8.07 5.91
C HIS A 134 4.05 -8.81 7.22
N GLU A 135 4.90 -8.63 8.21
CA GLU A 135 4.66 -9.10 9.56
C GLU A 135 4.32 -7.90 10.46
N LEU A 136 3.08 -7.83 10.94
CA LEU A 136 2.68 -6.91 11.99
C LEU A 136 3.13 -7.49 13.32
N LEU A 137 4.09 -6.84 13.96
CA LEU A 137 4.53 -7.15 15.31
C LEU A 137 3.62 -6.44 16.31
N THR A 138 3.22 -7.16 17.35
CA THR A 138 2.47 -6.60 18.49
C THR A 138 3.08 -7.07 19.80
N VAL A 139 3.12 -6.19 20.80
CA VAL A 139 3.63 -6.50 22.14
C VAL A 139 2.72 -5.86 23.18
N ALA A 140 2.33 -6.61 24.19
CA ALA A 140 1.65 -6.05 25.36
C ALA A 140 2.67 -5.53 26.38
N PHE A 141 2.34 -4.41 27.03
CA PHE A 141 3.10 -3.82 28.14
C PHE A 141 2.21 -3.76 29.37
N ASN A 142 2.76 -4.10 30.54
CA ASN A 142 2.05 -3.88 31.80
C ASN A 142 2.17 -2.41 32.28
N SER A 143 1.55 -2.10 33.43
CA SER A 143 1.58 -0.75 34.02
C SER A 143 2.98 -0.29 34.43
N ASP A 144 3.91 -1.19 34.63
CA ASP A 144 5.30 -0.90 35.00
C ASP A 144 6.19 -0.70 33.76
N GLY A 145 5.61 -0.78 32.55
CA GLY A 145 6.31 -0.64 31.27
C GLY A 145 7.10 -1.88 30.85
N GLN A 146 6.89 -3.03 31.51
CA GLN A 146 7.54 -4.27 31.11
C GLN A 146 6.84 -4.84 29.86
N ALA A 147 7.64 -5.13 28.83
CA ALA A 147 7.19 -5.70 27.57
C ALA A 147 7.11 -7.22 27.66
N GLY A 148 6.05 -7.79 27.13
CA GLY A 148 5.89 -9.21 26.95
C GLY A 148 6.59 -9.78 25.74
N LYS A 149 6.14 -10.95 25.28
CA LYS A 149 6.60 -11.54 24.02
C LYS A 149 5.99 -10.83 22.81
N GLN A 150 6.77 -10.71 21.75
CA GLN A 150 6.29 -10.26 20.45
C GLN A 150 5.35 -11.32 19.86
N ALA A 151 4.17 -10.90 19.49
CA ALA A 151 3.27 -11.69 18.64
C ALA A 151 3.38 -11.19 17.19
N THR A 152 3.34 -12.11 16.25
CA THR A 152 3.47 -11.80 14.81
C THR A 152 2.20 -12.19 14.09
N THR A 153 1.63 -11.24 13.35
CA THR A 153 0.48 -11.48 12.48
C THR A 153 0.89 -11.19 11.04
N SER A 154 0.76 -12.20 10.16
CA SER A 154 1.02 -12.01 8.73
C SER A 154 -0.11 -11.21 8.10
N VAL A 155 0.22 -10.08 7.48
CA VAL A 155 -0.70 -9.25 6.70
C VAL A 155 -0.27 -9.23 5.25
N CYS A 156 -1.24 -9.31 4.34
CA CYS A 156 -1.01 -9.21 2.90
C CYS A 156 -1.51 -7.87 2.42
N VAL A 157 -0.61 -6.99 2.01
CA VAL A 157 -0.93 -5.73 1.36
C VAL A 157 -0.91 -5.95 -0.15
N ARG A 158 -2.07 -5.86 -0.79
CA ARG A 158 -2.23 -6.06 -2.23
C ARG A 158 -1.81 -4.83 -3.00
N SER A 159 -1.29 -5.04 -4.19
CA SER A 159 -1.06 -3.97 -5.15
C SER A 159 -2.38 -3.38 -5.64
N LEU A 160 -2.42 -2.06 -5.86
CA LEU A 160 -3.53 -1.39 -6.56
C LEU A 160 -3.57 -1.75 -8.04
N ARG A 161 -2.42 -2.13 -8.63
CA ARG A 161 -2.37 -2.61 -10.02
C ARG A 161 -2.84 -4.07 -10.09
N PRO A 162 -3.42 -4.49 -11.23
CA PRO A 162 -3.76 -5.89 -11.46
C PRO A 162 -2.48 -6.75 -11.53
N ASP A 163 -2.20 -7.52 -10.50
CA ASP A 163 -1.03 -8.41 -10.37
C ASP A 163 -1.41 -9.86 -10.07
N ASN A 164 -2.72 -10.23 -10.16
CA ASN A 164 -3.26 -11.54 -9.80
C ASN A 164 -2.94 -11.97 -8.36
N GLY A 165 -2.64 -11.02 -7.48
CA GLY A 165 -2.19 -11.28 -6.12
C GLY A 165 -0.71 -11.68 -6.01
N ASN A 166 0.09 -11.48 -7.06
CA ASN A 166 1.53 -11.82 -7.10
C ASN A 166 2.32 -11.18 -5.95
N ALA A 167 2.01 -9.94 -5.58
CA ALA A 167 2.66 -9.28 -4.45
C ALA A 167 2.58 -10.10 -3.15
N CYS A 168 1.48 -10.81 -2.91
CA CYS A 168 1.27 -11.65 -1.75
C CYS A 168 1.58 -13.13 -1.97
N PHE A 169 1.56 -13.56 -3.23
CA PHE A 169 1.78 -14.94 -3.66
C PHE A 169 2.72 -14.93 -4.88
N PRO A 170 4.03 -14.78 -4.68
CA PRO A 170 5.00 -14.53 -5.75
C PRO A 170 5.06 -15.63 -6.81
N THR A 171 4.57 -16.83 -6.53
CA THR A 171 4.45 -17.93 -7.51
C THR A 171 3.20 -17.82 -8.40
N VAL A 172 2.27 -16.93 -8.09
CA VAL A 172 1.10 -16.67 -8.95
C VAL A 172 1.54 -15.70 -10.04
N ALA A 173 1.46 -16.13 -11.29
CA ALA A 173 1.87 -15.29 -12.41
C ALA A 173 1.00 -14.04 -12.52
N PRO A 174 1.58 -12.83 -12.49
CA PRO A 174 0.85 -11.61 -12.81
C PRO A 174 0.52 -11.57 -14.30
N PRO A 175 -0.35 -10.63 -14.77
CA PRO A 175 -0.54 -10.39 -16.20
C PRO A 175 0.79 -10.16 -16.91
N ALA A 176 0.89 -10.54 -18.17
CA ALA A 176 2.12 -10.38 -18.95
C ALA A 176 2.52 -8.89 -19.11
N LEU A 177 1.50 -8.03 -19.24
CA LEU A 177 1.67 -6.58 -19.33
C LEU A 177 0.41 -5.89 -18.81
N VAL A 178 0.59 -4.78 -18.09
CA VAL A 178 -0.48 -3.85 -17.73
C VAL A 178 -0.06 -2.45 -18.17
N LEU A 179 -0.95 -1.74 -18.86
CA LEU A 179 -0.83 -0.31 -19.10
C LEU A 179 -1.83 0.39 -18.20
N SER A 180 -1.38 1.34 -17.40
CA SER A 180 -2.20 2.05 -16.44
C SER A 180 -2.18 3.54 -16.73
N VAL A 181 -3.32 4.22 -16.58
CA VAL A 181 -3.39 5.66 -16.40
C VAL A 181 -3.90 5.95 -15.00
N GLU A 182 -3.22 6.86 -14.30
CA GLU A 182 -3.64 7.41 -13.00
C GLU A 182 -3.80 8.91 -13.12
N TRP A 183 -4.75 9.50 -12.36
CA TRP A 183 -5.00 10.94 -12.38
C TRP A 183 -5.37 11.50 -11.00
N ASP A 184 -5.34 12.82 -10.85
CA ASP A 184 -5.37 13.52 -9.55
C ASP A 184 -6.73 14.13 -9.16
N THR A 185 -7.71 14.16 -10.07
CA THR A 185 -9.00 14.82 -9.87
C THR A 185 -10.18 13.93 -10.25
N PRO A 186 -11.38 14.08 -9.68
CA PRO A 186 -12.53 13.21 -9.93
C PRO A 186 -13.20 13.50 -11.29
N VAL A 187 -12.48 13.25 -12.38
CA VAL A 187 -12.95 13.37 -13.76
C VAL A 187 -13.15 11.98 -14.40
N ASP A 188 -13.85 11.95 -15.51
CA ASP A 188 -14.02 10.78 -16.39
C ASP A 188 -12.90 10.80 -17.45
N LEU A 189 -11.85 10.02 -17.20
CA LEU A 189 -10.63 9.98 -18.02
C LEU A 189 -10.41 8.55 -18.53
N ASP A 190 -10.42 8.38 -19.86
CA ASP A 190 -10.29 7.09 -20.52
C ASP A 190 -8.86 6.82 -20.98
N LEU A 191 -8.38 5.59 -20.78
CA LEU A 191 -7.22 5.03 -21.46
C LEU A 191 -7.64 4.41 -22.79
N ALA A 192 -6.99 4.80 -23.89
CA ALA A 192 -7.21 4.19 -25.18
C ALA A 192 -5.92 3.66 -25.81
N LEU A 193 -6.02 2.52 -26.48
CA LEU A 193 -4.91 1.85 -27.15
C LEU A 193 -5.26 1.52 -28.59
N VAL A 194 -4.42 1.95 -29.54
CA VAL A 194 -4.50 1.52 -30.92
C VAL A 194 -3.54 0.35 -31.13
N LEU A 195 -4.07 -0.79 -31.52
CA LEU A 195 -3.33 -2.04 -31.77
C LEU A 195 -2.56 -1.97 -33.11
N PRO A 196 -1.60 -2.89 -33.35
CA PRO A 196 -0.85 -2.95 -34.60
C PRO A 196 -1.71 -3.16 -35.86
N ASP A 197 -2.88 -3.77 -35.74
CA ASP A 197 -3.85 -4.02 -36.80
C ASP A 197 -4.84 -2.85 -37.00
N GLY A 198 -4.76 -1.82 -36.14
CA GLY A 198 -5.60 -0.62 -36.16
C GLY A 198 -6.89 -0.72 -35.34
N GLN A 199 -7.15 -1.84 -34.67
CA GLN A 199 -8.25 -1.91 -33.71
C GLN A 199 -7.99 -0.94 -32.53
N VAL A 200 -9.06 -0.40 -31.96
CA VAL A 200 -9.01 0.50 -30.79
C VAL A 200 -9.62 -0.22 -29.59
N ILE A 201 -8.89 -0.20 -28.48
CA ILE A 201 -9.39 -0.62 -27.17
C ILE A 201 -9.59 0.65 -26.35
N ASP A 202 -10.80 0.84 -25.87
CA ASP A 202 -11.23 2.01 -25.06
C ASP A 202 -12.44 1.63 -24.19
N ALA A 203 -13.01 2.57 -23.45
CA ALA A 203 -14.19 2.33 -22.61
C ALA A 203 -15.41 1.79 -23.39
N LYS A 204 -15.52 2.07 -24.70
CA LYS A 204 -16.61 1.57 -25.56
C LYS A 204 -16.31 0.19 -26.16
N HIS A 205 -15.05 -0.11 -26.35
CA HIS A 205 -14.55 -1.36 -26.90
C HIS A 205 -13.50 -1.93 -25.95
N PRO A 206 -13.92 -2.47 -24.78
CA PRO A 206 -13.00 -2.82 -23.71
C PRO A 206 -12.13 -4.05 -23.99
N ALA A 207 -12.35 -4.74 -25.10
CA ALA A 207 -11.56 -5.87 -25.56
C ALA A 207 -11.53 -5.92 -27.09
N PRO A 208 -10.52 -6.62 -27.69
CA PRO A 208 -10.48 -6.83 -29.12
C PRO A 208 -11.73 -7.56 -29.61
N ALA A 209 -12.19 -7.19 -30.81
CA ALA A 209 -13.24 -7.96 -31.48
C ALA A 209 -12.75 -9.39 -31.74
N PRO A 210 -13.60 -10.42 -31.55
CA PRO A 210 -13.21 -11.78 -31.82
C PRO A 210 -12.96 -11.96 -33.37
N GLU A 211 -11.90 -12.72 -33.69
CA GLU A 211 -11.59 -13.04 -35.13
C GLU A 211 -12.74 -13.79 -35.81
N ASP A 212 -13.42 -14.66 -35.06
CA ASP A 212 -14.64 -15.34 -35.53
C ASP A 212 -15.80 -14.99 -34.57
N PRO A 213 -16.74 -14.13 -34.99
CA PRO A 213 -17.89 -13.74 -34.18
C PRO A 213 -18.87 -14.90 -33.94
N THR A 214 -18.73 -16.03 -34.60
CA THR A 214 -19.57 -17.22 -34.42
C THR A 214 -18.95 -18.25 -33.46
N ALA A 215 -17.68 -18.08 -33.11
CA ALA A 215 -17.02 -18.95 -32.16
C ALA A 215 -17.59 -18.75 -30.72
N PRO A 216 -17.57 -19.79 -29.86
CA PRO A 216 -17.90 -19.63 -28.47
C PRO A 216 -17.02 -18.54 -27.84
N ALA A 217 -17.63 -17.64 -27.04
CA ALA A 217 -16.90 -16.58 -26.35
C ALA A 217 -15.81 -17.20 -25.46
N SER A 218 -14.55 -16.91 -25.78
CA SER A 218 -13.40 -17.19 -24.91
C SER A 218 -13.09 -15.94 -24.09
N ALA A 219 -12.46 -16.10 -22.94
CA ALA A 219 -11.96 -14.95 -22.19
C ALA A 219 -10.97 -14.17 -23.08
N PRO A 220 -11.12 -12.84 -23.19
CA PRO A 220 -10.19 -12.04 -23.99
C PRO A 220 -8.79 -12.12 -23.37
N THR A 221 -7.77 -12.22 -24.23
CA THR A 221 -6.36 -12.21 -23.82
C THR A 221 -5.84 -10.82 -23.44
N MET A 222 -6.66 -9.80 -23.73
CA MET A 222 -6.43 -8.40 -23.39
C MET A 222 -7.77 -7.72 -23.13
N HIS A 223 -7.85 -6.88 -22.11
CA HIS A 223 -9.08 -6.15 -21.78
C HIS A 223 -8.80 -4.90 -20.95
N LEU A 224 -9.70 -3.92 -21.04
CA LEU A 224 -9.75 -2.77 -20.14
C LEU A 224 -10.44 -3.19 -18.82
N ASN A 225 -9.80 -2.93 -17.69
CA ASN A 225 -10.30 -3.27 -16.37
C ASN A 225 -11.05 -2.08 -15.76
N GLY A 226 -12.31 -1.93 -16.16
CA GLY A 226 -13.22 -0.91 -15.64
C GLY A 226 -13.15 0.44 -16.38
N ASP A 227 -14.03 1.32 -15.97
CA ASP A 227 -14.24 2.68 -16.48
C ASP A 227 -14.34 3.57 -15.24
N GLY A 228 -13.21 4.17 -14.85
CA GLY A 228 -13.09 4.97 -13.62
C GLY A 228 -13.83 6.29 -13.71
N ASN A 229 -14.75 6.56 -12.78
CA ASN A 229 -15.62 7.74 -12.76
C ASN A 229 -16.50 7.89 -14.03
N GLY A 230 -16.75 6.79 -14.76
CA GLY A 230 -17.46 6.78 -16.02
C GLY A 230 -18.75 7.59 -16.03
N GLY A 231 -18.90 8.48 -17.02
CA GLY A 231 -20.06 9.36 -17.12
C GLY A 231 -20.21 10.35 -15.97
N CYS A 232 -19.15 10.66 -15.22
CA CYS A 232 -19.14 11.44 -13.97
C CYS A 232 -19.89 10.79 -12.80
N HIS A 233 -19.98 9.47 -12.83
CA HIS A 233 -20.37 8.73 -11.64
C HIS A 233 -19.11 8.49 -10.79
N ILE A 234 -18.87 9.40 -9.82
CA ILE A 234 -17.65 9.40 -9.03
C ILE A 234 -17.65 8.20 -8.09
N ASP A 235 -16.84 7.19 -8.42
CA ASP A 235 -16.65 5.94 -7.67
C ASP A 235 -15.37 5.94 -6.83
N GLY A 236 -14.57 7.04 -6.91
CA GLY A 236 -13.28 7.20 -6.23
C GLY A 236 -12.13 6.49 -6.96
N ARG A 237 -12.39 5.84 -8.08
CA ARG A 237 -11.36 5.19 -8.89
C ARG A 237 -10.77 6.19 -9.89
N GLN A 238 -9.59 6.71 -9.58
CA GLN A 238 -8.81 7.61 -10.43
C GLN A 238 -7.71 6.84 -11.18
N ARG A 239 -8.10 5.71 -11.76
CA ARG A 239 -7.20 4.79 -12.45
C ARG A 239 -7.96 3.91 -13.41
N GLU A 240 -7.37 3.69 -14.60
CA GLU A 240 -7.75 2.63 -15.53
C GLU A 240 -6.55 1.78 -15.90
N ASP A 241 -6.81 0.49 -16.06
CA ASP A 241 -5.81 -0.50 -16.40
C ASP A 241 -6.22 -1.27 -17.63
N LEU A 242 -5.32 -1.36 -18.61
CA LEU A 242 -5.45 -2.23 -19.77
C LEU A 242 -4.54 -3.44 -19.54
N ILE A 243 -5.15 -4.61 -19.38
CA ILE A 243 -4.51 -5.84 -18.93
C ILE A 243 -4.27 -6.75 -20.13
N PHE A 244 -3.04 -7.24 -20.27
CA PHE A 244 -2.67 -8.32 -21.18
C PHE A 244 -2.35 -9.57 -20.36
N ASP A 245 -3.22 -10.54 -20.35
CA ASP A 245 -3.02 -11.80 -19.63
C ASP A 245 -1.89 -12.64 -20.23
N VAL A 246 -1.70 -12.53 -21.53
CA VAL A 246 -0.61 -13.15 -22.29
C VAL A 246 0.28 -12.07 -22.94
N ALA A 247 1.50 -12.45 -23.32
CA ALA A 247 2.41 -11.53 -23.99
C ALA A 247 1.75 -10.96 -25.26
N PRO A 248 1.74 -9.61 -25.44
CA PRO A 248 1.18 -9.00 -26.63
C PRO A 248 1.97 -9.37 -27.87
N ALA A 249 1.30 -9.43 -29.03
CA ALA A 249 1.93 -9.68 -30.32
C ALA A 249 2.96 -8.59 -30.66
N SER A 250 3.97 -8.95 -31.46
CA SER A 250 4.94 -7.97 -31.96
C SER A 250 4.26 -6.88 -32.78
N GLY A 251 4.68 -5.64 -32.55
CA GLY A 251 4.10 -4.52 -33.26
C GLY A 251 4.20 -3.19 -32.50
N LYS A 252 3.54 -2.17 -33.03
CA LYS A 252 3.46 -0.83 -32.45
C LYS A 252 2.08 -0.60 -31.87
N TYR A 253 2.02 -0.29 -30.59
CA TYR A 253 0.83 0.02 -29.83
C TYR A 253 0.86 1.52 -29.50
N GLN A 254 -0.13 2.30 -29.94
CA GLN A 254 -0.18 3.73 -29.68
C GLN A 254 -1.12 3.99 -28.49
N ILE A 255 -0.61 4.70 -27.51
CA ILE A 255 -1.28 4.96 -26.23
C ILE A 255 -1.83 6.38 -26.23
N TYR A 256 -3.09 6.52 -25.88
CA TYR A 256 -3.80 7.79 -25.78
C TYR A 256 -4.51 7.92 -24.44
N VAL A 257 -4.68 9.16 -23.99
CA VAL A 257 -5.49 9.52 -22.82
C VAL A 257 -6.55 10.50 -23.27
N ASN A 258 -7.79 10.22 -22.95
CA ASN A 258 -8.94 10.99 -23.35
C ASN A 258 -9.69 11.56 -22.14
N LEU A 259 -9.90 12.86 -22.06
CA LEU A 259 -10.85 13.44 -21.12
C LEU A 259 -12.25 13.31 -21.70
N ALA A 260 -13.00 12.29 -21.27
CA ALA A 260 -14.37 12.12 -21.71
C ALA A 260 -15.27 13.19 -21.11
N ARG A 261 -15.19 13.42 -19.79
CA ARG A 261 -15.93 14.47 -19.11
C ARG A 261 -15.11 15.10 -17.99
N ASN A 262 -15.17 16.43 -17.87
CA ASN A 262 -14.46 17.14 -16.82
C ASN A 262 -15.16 17.11 -15.45
N CYS A 263 -16.40 16.65 -15.36
CA CYS A 263 -17.18 16.49 -14.13
C CYS A 263 -17.24 17.72 -13.20
N GLY A 264 -17.04 18.91 -13.78
CA GLY A 264 -16.99 20.17 -13.04
C GLY A 264 -15.57 20.65 -12.69
N GLU A 265 -14.56 19.86 -12.96
CA GLU A 265 -13.16 20.22 -12.74
C GLU A 265 -12.60 21.05 -13.89
N HIS A 266 -11.62 21.90 -13.60
CA HIS A 266 -11.00 22.79 -14.60
C HIS A 266 -9.84 22.13 -15.34
N ALA A 267 -9.11 21.25 -14.67
CA ALA A 267 -7.96 20.54 -15.20
C ALA A 267 -7.76 19.22 -14.46
N VAL A 268 -7.06 18.29 -15.10
CA VAL A 268 -6.63 17.01 -14.53
C VAL A 268 -5.20 16.72 -14.96
N SER A 269 -4.36 16.34 -14.01
CA SER A 269 -3.02 15.81 -14.31
C SER A 269 -3.07 14.30 -14.31
N TYR A 270 -2.39 13.69 -15.27
CA TYR A 270 -2.35 12.23 -15.40
C TYR A 270 -0.93 11.72 -15.61
N MET A 271 -0.74 10.46 -15.29
CA MET A 271 0.46 9.69 -15.57
C MET A 271 0.09 8.34 -16.18
N VAL A 272 0.82 7.94 -17.24
CA VAL A 272 0.68 6.62 -17.87
C VAL A 272 1.92 5.81 -17.56
N SER A 273 1.71 4.60 -17.06
CA SER A 273 2.78 3.66 -16.71
C SER A 273 2.57 2.30 -17.38
N ARG A 274 3.68 1.60 -17.59
CA ARG A 274 3.73 0.21 -18.04
C ARG A 274 4.23 -0.67 -16.91
N HIS A 275 3.54 -1.78 -16.67
CA HIS A 275 3.94 -2.83 -15.73
C HIS A 275 4.12 -4.14 -16.49
N ARG A 276 5.32 -4.68 -16.54
CA ARG A 276 5.67 -5.88 -17.30
C ARG A 276 6.09 -6.99 -16.36
N ARG A 277 5.51 -8.18 -16.53
CA ARG A 277 5.96 -9.38 -15.84
C ARG A 277 7.36 -9.77 -16.29
N VAL A 278 8.23 -10.04 -15.33
CA VAL A 278 9.56 -10.63 -15.52
C VAL A 278 9.60 -11.93 -14.73
N ALA A 279 9.94 -13.03 -15.39
CA ALA A 279 10.16 -14.30 -14.73
C ALA A 279 11.50 -14.27 -14.00
N LEU A 280 11.50 -14.75 -12.76
CA LEU A 280 12.68 -14.95 -11.95
C LEU A 280 13.05 -16.44 -11.91
N GLU A 281 14.14 -16.75 -11.22
CA GLU A 281 14.46 -18.13 -10.88
C GLU A 281 13.41 -18.70 -9.90
N ASN A 282 13.23 -20.02 -9.87
CA ASN A 282 12.28 -20.73 -8.99
C ASN A 282 10.78 -20.48 -9.25
N ASP A 283 10.40 -20.23 -10.50
CA ASP A 283 9.01 -19.97 -10.90
C ASP A 283 8.35 -18.76 -10.21
N GLU A 284 9.15 -17.85 -9.70
CA GLU A 284 8.68 -16.56 -9.18
C GLU A 284 8.65 -15.50 -10.27
N PHE A 285 7.93 -14.39 -9.99
CA PHE A 285 7.75 -13.29 -10.92
C PHE A 285 7.96 -11.96 -10.24
N GLU A 286 8.58 -11.03 -10.97
CA GLU A 286 8.67 -9.62 -10.62
C GLU A 286 7.84 -8.79 -11.61
N VAL A 287 7.37 -7.63 -11.19
CA VAL A 287 6.69 -6.68 -12.05
C VAL A 287 7.54 -5.42 -12.19
N GLU A 288 8.22 -5.33 -13.34
CA GLU A 288 8.97 -4.13 -13.72
C GLU A 288 8.02 -3.02 -14.13
N SER A 289 8.07 -1.88 -13.42
CA SER A 289 7.26 -0.69 -13.71
C SER A 289 8.08 0.39 -14.40
N ARG A 290 7.49 1.10 -15.37
CA ARG A 290 8.10 2.21 -16.08
C ARG A 290 7.07 3.23 -16.51
N ASP A 291 7.34 4.50 -16.23
CA ASP A 291 6.55 5.61 -16.72
C ASP A 291 6.73 5.79 -18.23
N LEU A 292 5.63 5.98 -18.93
CA LEU A 292 5.57 6.18 -20.38
C LEU A 292 5.32 7.64 -20.77
N GLY A 293 4.68 8.41 -19.91
CA GLY A 293 4.39 9.81 -20.11
C GLY A 293 3.40 10.35 -19.09
N ALA A 294 3.40 11.65 -18.93
CA ALA A 294 2.48 12.39 -18.08
C ALA A 294 2.03 13.67 -18.79
N GLY A 295 0.92 14.24 -18.35
CA GLY A 295 0.40 15.47 -18.91
C GLY A 295 -0.71 16.07 -18.07
N THR A 296 -1.23 17.20 -18.55
CA THR A 296 -2.38 17.88 -17.99
C THR A 296 -3.39 18.13 -19.10
N LEU A 297 -4.65 17.83 -18.84
CA LEU A 297 -5.78 18.14 -19.72
C LEU A 297 -6.66 19.21 -19.04
N ILE A 298 -7.24 20.09 -19.85
CA ILE A 298 -8.14 21.14 -19.37
C ILE A 298 -9.58 20.84 -19.79
N ALA A 299 -10.53 21.45 -19.11
CA ALA A 299 -11.96 21.21 -19.31
C ALA A 299 -12.43 21.31 -20.77
N ASP A 300 -11.84 22.25 -21.54
CA ASP A 300 -12.17 22.45 -22.96
C ASP A 300 -11.76 21.30 -23.88
N GLN A 301 -10.94 20.37 -23.40
CA GLN A 301 -10.54 19.16 -24.13
C GLN A 301 -11.51 18.00 -23.94
N ALA A 302 -12.48 18.13 -23.03
CA ALA A 302 -13.53 17.13 -22.83
C ALA A 302 -14.34 16.93 -24.12
N ASN A 303 -14.53 15.67 -24.56
CA ASN A 303 -15.12 15.39 -25.86
C ASN A 303 -16.20 14.29 -25.84
N GLY A 304 -16.65 13.86 -24.67
CA GLY A 304 -17.68 12.82 -24.51
C GLY A 304 -17.26 11.43 -25.00
N GLY A 305 -15.96 11.13 -25.02
CA GLY A 305 -15.43 9.88 -25.55
C GLY A 305 -15.57 9.77 -27.08
N ALA A 306 -15.69 10.90 -27.79
CA ALA A 306 -15.87 10.91 -29.26
C ALA A 306 -14.56 10.75 -30.05
N LYS A 307 -13.41 10.91 -29.37
CA LYS A 307 -12.07 10.88 -29.97
C LYS A 307 -11.13 10.05 -29.10
N LEU A 308 -10.01 9.62 -29.67
CA LEU A 308 -8.94 8.93 -28.93
C LEU A 308 -8.29 9.81 -27.84
N GLY A 309 -8.39 11.13 -27.96
CA GLY A 309 -7.79 12.06 -27.02
C GLY A 309 -6.35 12.43 -27.37
N THR A 310 -5.52 12.61 -26.34
CA THR A 310 -4.13 13.05 -26.44
C THR A 310 -3.21 11.84 -26.59
N TYR A 311 -2.38 11.85 -27.64
CA TYR A 311 -1.31 10.86 -27.80
C TYR A 311 -0.27 11.00 -26.69
N VAL A 312 0.06 9.90 -26.04
CA VAL A 312 1.05 9.85 -24.94
C VAL A 312 2.38 9.23 -25.43
N SER A 313 2.31 8.02 -25.99
CA SER A 313 3.50 7.24 -26.33
C SER A 313 3.21 6.13 -27.32
N THR A 314 4.27 5.57 -27.90
CA THR A 314 4.21 4.31 -28.65
C THR A 314 5.04 3.23 -27.93
N LEU A 315 4.37 2.16 -27.55
CA LEU A 315 5.00 0.93 -27.08
C LEU A 315 5.34 0.05 -28.26
N THR A 316 6.59 -0.32 -28.43
CA THR A 316 7.04 -1.28 -29.46
C THR A 316 7.34 -2.62 -28.80
N ILE A 317 6.64 -3.66 -29.20
CA ILE A 317 6.86 -5.06 -28.81
C ILE A 317 7.60 -5.75 -29.95
N GLN A 318 8.69 -6.44 -29.62
CA GLN A 318 9.56 -7.16 -30.56
C GLN A 318 9.26 -8.65 -30.58
#